data_c3083374b5758ef86049978ba2f6f707
#
_entry.id   c3083374b5758ef86049978ba2f6f707
#
_cell.length_a   1.000
_cell.length_b   1.000
_cell.length_c   1.000
_cell.angle_alpha   90.00
_cell.angle_beta   90.00
_cell.angle_gamma   90.00
#
_symmetry.space_group_name_H-M   'P 1'
#
loop_
_entity.id
_entity.type
_entity.pdbx_description
1 polymer ?
#
loop_
_entity_poly.entity_id
_entity_poly.type
_entity_poly.pdbx_seq_one_letter_code
_entity_poly.pdbx_strand_id
1 'polypeptide(L)'
;MKMRAFDVAIIGICAALYAVIGRLTDLGLTVGGVSFLPAVVIPAVFAVLFGPWTGGVGAAIGIFIKDMITHGDPLLSLTAGVTSNFVAFFLIGYISRTELDSKKIITSLIIGSATILAAFLLPDLSVFQIIVLFVGTVISTLIIIAVVYKFAHEWKSYTVGSVIGIGVGSVIIPIVLWAYSQILVSPNVYNAPLQLSIMPIIFVWTFATEIPFILFLGPPIIKACYKAFPSLKKEKKEEKKID
;
A
#
# COMPACT_ATOMS: atom_id res chain seq x y z
N MET A 1 -15.41 -3.44 -18.58
CA MET A 1 -16.04 -2.56 -17.58
C MET A 1 -16.35 -1.22 -18.24
N LYS A 2 -17.61 -0.75 -18.23
CA LYS A 2 -17.96 0.58 -18.76
C LYS A 2 -17.82 1.60 -17.61
N MET A 3 -16.77 2.39 -17.64
CA MET A 3 -16.58 3.46 -16.63
C MET A 3 -17.62 4.55 -16.84
N ARG A 4 -18.34 4.91 -15.79
CA ARG A 4 -19.28 6.02 -15.77
C ARG A 4 -18.54 7.35 -15.51
N ALA A 5 -19.11 8.47 -15.91
CA ALA A 5 -18.53 9.80 -15.61
C ALA A 5 -18.29 10.01 -14.11
N PHE A 6 -19.16 9.44 -13.26
CA PHE A 6 -19.01 9.44 -11.82
C PHE A 6 -17.70 8.73 -11.38
N ASP A 7 -17.39 7.55 -11.94
CA ASP A 7 -16.21 6.78 -11.58
C ASP A 7 -14.93 7.56 -11.92
N VAL A 8 -14.92 8.25 -13.06
CA VAL A 8 -13.80 9.12 -13.49
C VAL A 8 -13.61 10.30 -12.52
N ALA A 9 -14.70 10.94 -12.11
CA ALA A 9 -14.65 12.05 -11.14
C ALA A 9 -14.08 11.58 -9.79
N ILE A 10 -14.53 10.43 -9.28
CA ILE A 10 -14.04 9.86 -8.01
C ILE A 10 -12.56 9.46 -8.11
N ILE A 11 -12.11 8.90 -9.24
CA ILE A 11 -10.69 8.63 -9.49
C ILE A 11 -9.88 9.92 -9.43
N GLY A 12 -10.34 10.98 -10.08
CA GLY A 12 -9.68 12.28 -10.06
C GLY A 12 -9.56 12.88 -8.66
N ILE A 13 -10.63 12.79 -7.86
CA ILE A 13 -10.62 13.24 -6.46
C ILE A 13 -9.65 12.41 -5.62
N CYS A 14 -9.67 11.09 -5.75
CA CYS A 14 -8.73 10.19 -5.08
C CYS A 14 -7.28 10.57 -5.40
N ALA A 15 -6.96 10.73 -6.69
CA ALA A 15 -5.63 11.06 -7.16
C ALA A 15 -5.16 12.42 -6.63
N ALA A 16 -6.01 13.45 -6.69
CA ALA A 16 -5.68 14.78 -6.22
C ALA A 16 -5.42 14.80 -4.70
N LEU A 17 -6.31 14.17 -3.91
CA LEU A 17 -6.13 14.07 -2.46
C LEU A 17 -4.87 13.29 -2.10
N TYR A 18 -4.62 12.16 -2.78
CA TYR A 18 -3.44 11.35 -2.51
C TYR A 18 -2.14 12.09 -2.85
N ALA A 19 -2.08 12.79 -3.99
CA ALA A 19 -0.92 13.57 -4.39
C ALA A 19 -0.64 14.72 -3.42
N VAL A 20 -1.65 15.53 -3.11
CA VAL A 20 -1.51 16.73 -2.26
C VAL A 20 -1.17 16.34 -0.82
N ILE A 21 -1.98 15.46 -0.21
CA ILE A 21 -1.76 15.05 1.18
C ILE A 21 -0.48 14.23 1.29
N GLY A 22 -0.17 13.38 0.30
CA GLY A 22 1.09 12.63 0.23
C GLY A 22 2.29 13.56 0.23
N ARG A 23 2.26 14.65 -0.53
CA ARG A 23 3.36 15.63 -0.54
C ARG A 23 3.47 16.42 0.75
N LEU A 24 2.36 16.72 1.40
CA LEU A 24 2.35 17.46 2.66
C LEU A 24 2.75 16.61 3.88
N THR A 25 2.60 15.29 3.81
CA THR A 25 2.80 14.38 4.95
C THR A 25 4.05 13.51 4.84
N ASP A 26 4.84 13.60 3.78
CA ASP A 26 6.06 12.78 3.60
C ASP A 26 7.21 13.17 4.55
N LEU A 27 7.13 14.34 5.18
CA LEU A 27 8.09 14.88 6.16
C LEU A 27 9.55 14.91 5.66
N GLY A 28 9.79 14.67 4.36
CA GLY A 28 11.14 14.53 3.80
C GLY A 28 11.87 13.25 4.22
N LEU A 29 11.20 12.32 4.90
CA LEU A 29 11.79 11.06 5.34
C LEU A 29 11.80 10.04 4.20
N THR A 30 12.98 9.59 3.81
CA THR A 30 13.17 8.61 2.72
C THR A 30 14.16 7.52 3.09
N VAL A 31 13.90 6.30 2.62
CA VAL A 31 14.84 5.18 2.69
C VAL A 31 14.90 4.51 1.32
N GLY A 32 16.11 4.42 0.74
CA GLY A 32 16.31 3.86 -0.58
C GLY A 32 15.52 4.55 -1.70
N GLY A 33 15.21 5.85 -1.54
CA GLY A 33 14.40 6.63 -2.48
C GLY A 33 12.89 6.53 -2.26
N VAL A 34 12.42 5.73 -1.30
CA VAL A 34 10.99 5.60 -0.96
C VAL A 34 10.65 6.52 0.22
N SER A 35 9.69 7.41 -0.01
CA SER A 35 9.23 8.38 1.00
C SER A 35 8.32 7.73 2.04
N PHE A 36 8.34 8.27 3.26
CA PHE A 36 7.30 8.04 4.26
C PHE A 36 5.96 8.57 3.75
N LEU A 37 4.91 7.73 3.75
CA LEU A 37 3.68 8.09 3.03
C LEU A 37 2.39 7.72 3.79
N PRO A 38 2.04 8.44 4.87
CA PRO A 38 0.79 8.21 5.62
C PRO A 38 -0.48 8.37 4.79
N ALA A 39 -0.42 9.14 3.71
CA ALA A 39 -1.54 9.40 2.80
C ALA A 39 -2.08 8.15 2.08
N VAL A 40 -1.39 7.00 2.15
CA VAL A 40 -1.85 5.69 1.62
C VAL A 40 -3.25 5.28 2.13
N VAL A 41 -3.69 5.84 3.25
CA VAL A 41 -5.05 5.63 3.76
C VAL A 41 -6.11 6.12 2.77
N ILE A 42 -5.81 7.16 1.99
CA ILE A 42 -6.77 7.76 1.04
C ILE A 42 -7.16 6.76 -0.04
N PRO A 43 -6.24 6.27 -0.90
CA PRO A 43 -6.61 5.32 -1.93
C PRO A 43 -7.14 3.99 -1.35
N ALA A 44 -6.71 3.58 -0.15
CA ALA A 44 -7.27 2.41 0.53
C ALA A 44 -8.76 2.60 0.86
N VAL A 45 -9.14 3.76 1.40
CA VAL A 45 -10.54 4.11 1.68
C VAL A 45 -11.35 4.18 0.37
N PHE A 46 -10.84 4.84 -0.66
CA PHE A 46 -11.50 4.92 -1.96
C PHE A 46 -11.68 3.54 -2.62
N ALA A 47 -10.69 2.68 -2.51
CA ALA A 47 -10.78 1.30 -3.00
C ALA A 47 -11.91 0.50 -2.35
N VAL A 48 -12.10 0.69 -1.03
CA VAL A 48 -13.18 0.01 -0.30
C VAL A 48 -14.55 0.60 -0.61
N LEU A 49 -14.66 1.93 -0.68
CA LEU A 49 -15.95 2.60 -0.89
C LEU A 49 -16.42 2.49 -2.35
N PHE A 50 -15.54 2.73 -3.31
CA PHE A 50 -15.91 2.91 -4.72
C PHE A 50 -15.38 1.79 -5.65
N GLY A 51 -14.59 0.85 -5.11
CA GLY A 51 -14.13 -0.32 -5.84
C GLY A 51 -12.65 -0.35 -6.17
N PRO A 52 -12.16 -1.57 -6.54
CA PRO A 52 -10.74 -1.82 -6.75
C PRO A 52 -10.14 -0.96 -7.87
N TRP A 53 -10.88 -0.78 -8.96
CA TRP A 53 -10.43 0.06 -10.07
C TRP A 53 -10.30 1.54 -9.68
N THR A 54 -11.27 2.06 -8.94
CA THR A 54 -11.24 3.46 -8.47
C THR A 54 -10.06 3.71 -7.54
N GLY A 55 -9.84 2.81 -6.57
CA GLY A 55 -8.69 2.91 -5.66
C GLY A 55 -7.36 2.72 -6.37
N GLY A 56 -7.23 1.68 -7.21
CA GLY A 56 -6.00 1.37 -7.92
C GLY A 56 -5.59 2.47 -8.91
N VAL A 57 -6.51 2.90 -9.79
CA VAL A 57 -6.22 3.96 -10.77
C VAL A 57 -6.01 5.31 -10.09
N GLY A 58 -6.82 5.64 -9.08
CA GLY A 58 -6.65 6.87 -8.30
C GLY A 58 -5.29 6.92 -7.60
N ALA A 59 -4.84 5.79 -7.01
CA ALA A 59 -3.52 5.67 -6.40
C ALA A 59 -2.39 5.82 -7.43
N ALA A 60 -2.51 5.16 -8.58
CA ALA A 60 -1.54 5.21 -9.66
C ALA A 60 -1.32 6.65 -10.17
N ILE A 61 -2.40 7.37 -10.45
CA ILE A 61 -2.33 8.76 -10.90
C ILE A 61 -1.80 9.67 -9.77
N GLY A 62 -2.29 9.49 -8.54
CA GLY A 62 -1.91 10.32 -7.39
C GLY A 62 -0.44 10.19 -7.04
N ILE A 63 0.10 8.96 -7.01
CA ILE A 63 1.53 8.75 -6.74
C ILE A 63 2.39 9.31 -7.88
N PHE A 64 1.97 9.14 -9.14
CA PHE A 64 2.69 9.72 -10.27
C PHE A 64 2.83 11.24 -10.13
N ILE A 65 1.74 11.95 -9.82
CA ILE A 65 1.76 13.40 -9.60
C ILE A 65 2.68 13.76 -8.43
N LYS A 66 2.56 13.05 -7.30
CA LYS A 66 3.41 13.26 -6.11
C LYS A 66 4.89 13.06 -6.44
N ASP A 67 5.24 12.01 -7.18
CA ASP A 67 6.60 11.68 -7.56
C ASP A 67 7.19 12.74 -8.51
N MET A 68 6.39 13.26 -9.46
CA MET A 68 6.83 14.36 -10.33
C MET A 68 7.19 15.62 -9.54
N ILE A 69 6.46 15.90 -8.47
CA ILE A 69 6.75 17.03 -7.58
C ILE A 69 7.97 16.74 -6.68
N THR A 70 8.22 15.46 -6.32
CA THR A 70 9.26 15.07 -5.35
C THR A 70 10.63 14.88 -6.02
N HIS A 71 10.72 14.01 -7.01
CA HIS A 71 12.00 13.66 -7.67
C HIS A 71 12.03 13.91 -9.17
N GLY A 72 10.87 14.07 -9.84
CA GLY A 72 10.75 14.46 -11.23
C GLY A 72 11.20 13.41 -12.26
N ASP A 73 11.33 12.14 -11.88
CA ASP A 73 11.68 11.05 -12.79
C ASP A 73 10.42 10.27 -13.20
N PRO A 74 9.88 10.53 -14.41
CA PRO A 74 8.64 9.92 -14.85
C PRO A 74 8.77 8.42 -15.13
N LEU A 75 9.93 7.97 -15.62
CA LEU A 75 10.11 6.56 -15.94
C LEU A 75 10.25 5.71 -14.68
N LEU A 76 10.96 6.22 -13.68
CA LEU A 76 11.04 5.58 -12.36
C LEU A 76 9.67 5.52 -11.70
N SER A 77 8.92 6.62 -11.71
CA SER A 77 7.57 6.64 -11.14
C SER A 77 6.63 5.68 -11.85
N LEU A 78 6.61 5.66 -13.18
CA LEU A 78 5.74 4.75 -13.95
C LEU A 78 6.07 3.27 -13.69
N THR A 79 7.35 2.93 -13.59
CA THR A 79 7.77 1.54 -13.41
C THR A 79 7.65 1.07 -11.96
N ALA A 80 8.03 1.86 -10.97
CA ALA A 80 8.01 1.50 -9.56
C ALA A 80 6.76 2.03 -8.82
N GLY A 81 6.59 3.34 -8.74
CA GLY A 81 5.54 3.99 -7.96
C GLY A 81 4.13 3.65 -8.46
N VAL A 82 3.87 3.87 -9.74
CA VAL A 82 2.55 3.65 -10.36
C VAL A 82 2.15 2.19 -10.32
N THR A 83 3.03 1.28 -10.71
CA THR A 83 2.71 -0.16 -10.75
C THR A 83 2.46 -0.72 -9.37
N SER A 84 3.30 -0.41 -8.38
CA SER A 84 3.14 -0.90 -7.01
C SER A 84 1.87 -0.37 -6.35
N ASN A 85 1.60 0.93 -6.48
CA ASN A 85 0.41 1.56 -5.91
C ASN A 85 -0.87 1.06 -6.58
N PHE A 86 -0.90 0.94 -7.92
CA PHE A 86 -2.04 0.36 -8.61
C PHE A 86 -2.37 -1.03 -8.07
N VAL A 87 -1.38 -1.93 -8.04
CA VAL A 87 -1.57 -3.32 -7.59
C VAL A 87 -1.98 -3.37 -6.12
N ALA A 88 -1.32 -2.61 -5.25
CA ALA A 88 -1.63 -2.58 -3.83
C ALA A 88 -3.08 -2.19 -3.57
N PHE A 89 -3.53 -1.06 -4.09
CA PHE A 89 -4.86 -0.54 -3.80
C PHE A 89 -5.98 -1.23 -4.59
N PHE A 90 -5.67 -1.79 -5.75
CA PHE A 90 -6.57 -2.70 -6.44
C PHE A 90 -6.85 -3.97 -5.59
N LEU A 91 -5.80 -4.59 -5.05
CA LEU A 91 -5.93 -5.77 -4.18
C LEU A 91 -6.67 -5.44 -2.89
N ILE A 92 -6.40 -4.30 -2.25
CA ILE A 92 -7.15 -3.85 -1.08
C ILE A 92 -8.65 -3.77 -1.39
N GLY A 93 -9.01 -3.10 -2.49
CA GLY A 93 -10.41 -2.95 -2.89
C GLY A 93 -11.07 -4.28 -3.26
N TYR A 94 -10.36 -5.15 -3.98
CA TYR A 94 -10.84 -6.45 -4.40
C TYR A 94 -11.09 -7.38 -3.20
N ILE A 95 -10.06 -7.57 -2.36
CA ILE A 95 -10.14 -8.49 -1.22
C ILE A 95 -11.13 -7.99 -0.16
N SER A 96 -11.22 -6.67 0.05
CA SER A 96 -12.19 -6.07 1.00
C SER A 96 -13.66 -6.32 0.63
N ARG A 97 -13.93 -6.75 -0.60
CA ARG A 97 -15.27 -7.08 -1.08
C ARG A 97 -15.57 -8.57 -1.07
N THR A 98 -14.56 -9.40 -0.86
CA THR A 98 -14.72 -10.86 -0.74
C THR A 98 -15.06 -11.28 0.69
N GLU A 99 -15.79 -12.37 0.84
CA GLU A 99 -16.00 -13.00 2.13
C GLU A 99 -14.82 -13.93 2.43
N LEU A 100 -14.11 -13.65 3.50
CA LEU A 100 -12.95 -14.43 3.89
C LEU A 100 -13.24 -15.28 5.12
N ASP A 101 -12.92 -16.56 5.02
CA ASP A 101 -12.90 -17.48 6.15
C ASP A 101 -11.66 -17.21 7.04
N SER A 102 -11.79 -17.48 8.33
CA SER A 102 -10.71 -17.32 9.33
C SER A 102 -9.44 -18.09 8.96
N LYS A 103 -9.57 -19.24 8.28
CA LYS A 103 -8.42 -20.02 7.79
C LYS A 103 -7.60 -19.26 6.74
N LYS A 104 -8.26 -18.58 5.80
CA LYS A 104 -7.59 -17.76 4.77
C LYS A 104 -6.86 -16.58 5.38
N ILE A 105 -7.38 -16.00 6.46
CA ILE A 105 -6.73 -14.92 7.21
C ILE A 105 -5.41 -15.40 7.82
N ILE A 106 -5.46 -16.51 8.56
CA ILE A 106 -4.28 -17.09 9.20
C ILE A 106 -3.22 -17.46 8.14
N THR A 107 -3.63 -18.09 7.05
CA THR A 107 -2.73 -18.44 5.95
C THR A 107 -2.07 -17.21 5.35
N SER A 108 -2.81 -16.13 5.11
CA SER A 108 -2.28 -14.87 4.56
C SER A 108 -1.28 -14.22 5.52
N LEU A 109 -1.56 -14.23 6.83
CA LEU A 109 -0.64 -13.72 7.86
C LEU A 109 0.64 -14.56 7.94
N ILE A 110 0.53 -15.88 7.86
CA ILE A 110 1.69 -16.80 7.85
C ILE A 110 2.56 -16.52 6.62
N ILE A 111 1.95 -16.43 5.42
CA ILE A 111 2.68 -16.14 4.18
C ILE A 111 3.38 -14.78 4.27
N GLY A 112 2.68 -13.74 4.73
CA GLY A 112 3.27 -12.40 4.91
C GLY A 112 4.45 -12.42 5.89
N SER A 113 4.28 -13.08 7.04
CA SER A 113 5.36 -13.22 8.03
C SER A 113 6.54 -14.04 7.50
N ALA A 114 6.28 -15.12 6.77
CA ALA A 114 7.34 -15.95 6.16
C ALA A 114 8.12 -15.17 5.09
N THR A 115 7.45 -14.33 4.30
CA THR A 115 8.09 -13.48 3.29
C THR A 115 9.04 -12.48 3.95
N ILE A 116 8.59 -11.86 5.05
CA ILE A 116 9.42 -10.94 5.83
C ILE A 116 10.63 -11.66 6.44
N LEU A 117 10.40 -12.85 7.04
CA LEU A 117 11.49 -13.66 7.61
C LEU A 117 12.50 -14.11 6.55
N ALA A 118 12.06 -14.43 5.34
CA ALA A 118 12.97 -14.79 4.25
C ALA A 118 13.95 -13.67 3.88
N ALA A 119 13.56 -12.39 4.11
CA ALA A 119 14.46 -11.26 3.90
C ALA A 119 15.68 -11.26 4.84
N PHE A 120 15.58 -11.89 6.02
CA PHE A 120 16.72 -12.04 6.95
C PHE A 120 17.75 -13.09 6.50
N LEU A 121 17.43 -13.90 5.52
CA LEU A 121 18.34 -14.92 4.98
C LEU A 121 19.28 -14.37 3.91
N LEU A 122 19.17 -13.08 3.57
CA LEU A 122 20.04 -12.46 2.58
C LEU A 122 21.44 -12.21 3.16
N PRO A 123 22.50 -12.57 2.44
CA PRO A 123 23.86 -12.30 2.87
C PRO A 123 24.18 -10.80 2.84
N ASP A 124 25.19 -10.37 3.59
CA ASP A 124 25.80 -9.03 3.58
C ASP A 124 25.00 -7.88 4.23
N LEU A 125 24.08 -8.18 5.12
CA LEU A 125 23.40 -7.14 5.91
C LEU A 125 24.29 -6.68 7.08
N SER A 126 24.41 -5.36 7.27
CA SER A 126 25.05 -4.80 8.46
C SER A 126 24.17 -5.05 9.70
N VAL A 127 24.78 -5.03 10.89
CA VAL A 127 24.06 -5.20 12.17
C VAL A 127 22.92 -4.17 12.31
N PHE A 128 23.13 -2.94 11.89
CA PHE A 128 22.11 -1.88 11.91
C PHE A 128 20.91 -2.24 11.03
N GLN A 129 21.17 -2.72 9.82
CA GLN A 129 20.11 -3.14 8.88
C GLN A 129 19.31 -4.32 9.44
N ILE A 130 19.97 -5.28 10.07
CA ILE A 130 19.31 -6.42 10.74
C ILE A 130 18.40 -5.94 11.87
N ILE A 131 18.86 -4.99 12.70
CA ILE A 131 18.05 -4.42 13.79
C ILE A 131 16.82 -3.70 13.23
N VAL A 132 16.96 -2.87 12.21
CA VAL A 132 15.84 -2.14 11.58
C VAL A 132 14.84 -3.13 10.99
N LEU A 133 15.28 -4.16 10.27
CA LEU A 133 14.42 -5.21 9.73
C LEU A 133 13.67 -5.96 10.85
N PHE A 134 14.40 -6.37 11.90
CA PHE A 134 13.82 -7.11 13.01
C PHE A 134 12.77 -6.27 13.75
N VAL A 135 13.11 -5.06 14.17
CA VAL A 135 12.21 -4.15 14.89
C VAL A 135 11.00 -3.79 14.01
N GLY A 136 11.21 -3.47 12.75
CA GLY A 136 10.13 -3.17 11.79
C GLY A 136 9.18 -4.36 11.61
N THR A 137 9.71 -5.58 11.49
CA THR A 137 8.92 -6.81 11.36
C THR A 137 8.10 -7.07 12.64
N VAL A 138 8.73 -6.97 13.81
CA VAL A 138 8.06 -7.18 15.09
C VAL A 138 6.94 -6.17 15.29
N ILE A 139 7.21 -4.89 15.08
CA ILE A 139 6.19 -3.83 15.22
C ILE A 139 5.04 -4.06 14.24
N SER A 140 5.33 -4.31 12.96
CA SER A 140 4.30 -4.55 11.95
C SER A 140 3.44 -5.77 12.28
N THR A 141 4.06 -6.86 12.72
CA THR A 141 3.35 -8.08 13.13
C THR A 141 2.45 -7.83 14.33
N LEU A 142 2.94 -7.13 15.36
CA LEU A 142 2.15 -6.80 16.55
C LEU A 142 0.96 -5.89 16.20
N ILE A 143 1.16 -4.91 15.33
CA ILE A 143 0.08 -4.04 14.84
C ILE A 143 -0.98 -4.87 14.10
N ILE A 144 -0.56 -5.75 13.19
CA ILE A 144 -1.46 -6.62 12.44
C ILE A 144 -2.28 -7.50 13.39
N ILE A 145 -1.63 -8.15 14.35
CA ILE A 145 -2.29 -9.00 15.33
C ILE A 145 -3.29 -8.19 16.17
N ALA A 146 -2.90 -7.04 16.69
CA ALA A 146 -3.76 -6.18 17.49
C ALA A 146 -5.00 -5.70 16.71
N VAL A 147 -4.82 -5.32 15.45
CA VAL A 147 -5.92 -4.86 14.58
C VAL A 147 -6.85 -6.02 14.21
N VAL A 148 -6.30 -7.17 13.83
CA VAL A 148 -7.11 -8.37 13.51
C VAL A 148 -7.91 -8.80 14.74
N TYR A 149 -7.32 -8.80 15.93
CA TYR A 149 -8.02 -9.15 17.17
C TYR A 149 -9.13 -8.16 17.49
N LYS A 150 -8.88 -6.85 17.42
CA LYS A 150 -9.83 -5.80 17.78
C LYS A 150 -10.97 -5.62 16.76
N PHE A 151 -10.70 -5.85 15.48
CA PHE A 151 -11.63 -5.57 14.37
C PHE A 151 -12.01 -6.82 13.57
N ALA A 152 -11.66 -8.03 14.07
CA ALA A 152 -11.72 -9.28 13.31
C ALA A 152 -13.10 -9.62 12.74
N HIS A 153 -14.19 -9.28 13.43
CA HIS A 153 -15.52 -9.64 12.95
C HIS A 153 -16.06 -8.73 11.84
N GLU A 154 -15.87 -7.43 11.95
CA GLU A 154 -16.45 -6.45 11.01
C GLU A 154 -15.48 -6.10 9.86
N TRP A 155 -14.16 -6.13 10.14
CA TRP A 155 -13.12 -5.62 9.25
C TRP A 155 -12.16 -6.68 8.71
N LYS A 156 -12.52 -7.97 8.81
CA LYS A 156 -11.67 -9.10 8.37
C LYS A 156 -11.15 -8.93 6.95
N SER A 157 -12.05 -8.77 5.99
CA SER A 157 -11.68 -8.66 4.58
C SER A 157 -10.86 -7.40 4.29
N TYR A 158 -11.16 -6.28 4.98
CA TYR A 158 -10.38 -5.07 4.87
C TYR A 158 -8.95 -5.25 5.40
N THR A 159 -8.80 -5.84 6.59
CA THR A 159 -7.49 -6.07 7.20
C THR A 159 -6.63 -6.99 6.34
N VAL A 160 -7.20 -8.11 5.88
CA VAL A 160 -6.47 -9.05 4.99
C VAL A 160 -6.13 -8.39 3.66
N GLY A 161 -7.08 -7.66 3.07
CA GLY A 161 -6.85 -6.91 1.83
C GLY A 161 -5.75 -5.89 1.97
N SER A 162 -5.70 -5.18 3.10
CA SER A 162 -4.66 -4.19 3.39
C SER A 162 -3.28 -4.83 3.54
N VAL A 163 -3.18 -5.93 4.31
CA VAL A 163 -1.91 -6.64 4.51
C VAL A 163 -1.39 -7.23 3.20
N ILE A 164 -2.25 -7.89 2.42
CA ILE A 164 -1.85 -8.49 1.14
C ILE A 164 -1.53 -7.38 0.13
N GLY A 165 -2.39 -6.37 0.00
CA GLY A 165 -2.21 -5.31 -0.98
C GLY A 165 -0.92 -4.53 -0.74
N ILE A 166 -0.72 -4.00 0.48
CA ILE A 166 0.53 -3.29 0.83
C ILE A 166 1.73 -4.24 0.80
N GLY A 167 1.58 -5.50 1.24
CA GLY A 167 2.65 -6.47 1.16
C GLY A 167 3.14 -6.69 -0.28
N VAL A 168 2.23 -6.88 -1.23
CA VAL A 168 2.59 -7.03 -2.66
C VAL A 168 3.18 -5.74 -3.22
N GLY A 169 2.59 -4.57 -2.94
CA GLY A 169 3.14 -3.28 -3.36
C GLY A 169 4.55 -3.06 -2.83
N SER A 170 4.75 -3.35 -1.54
CA SER A 170 6.07 -3.22 -0.89
C SER A 170 7.13 -4.19 -1.43
N VAL A 171 6.75 -5.32 -2.04
CA VAL A 171 7.67 -6.22 -2.75
C VAL A 171 8.00 -5.68 -4.14
N ILE A 172 7.03 -5.13 -4.86
CA ILE A 172 7.23 -4.60 -6.22
C ILE A 172 8.23 -3.44 -6.21
N ILE A 173 8.10 -2.50 -5.26
CA ILE A 173 8.94 -1.30 -5.20
C ILE A 173 10.45 -1.62 -5.19
N PRO A 174 10.99 -2.36 -4.23
CA PRO A 174 12.43 -2.61 -4.17
C PRO A 174 12.96 -3.41 -5.37
N ILE A 175 12.18 -4.36 -5.90
CA ILE A 175 12.57 -5.14 -7.08
C ILE A 175 12.74 -4.21 -8.29
N VAL A 176 11.75 -3.35 -8.53
CA VAL A 176 11.78 -2.43 -9.66
C VAL A 176 12.85 -1.35 -9.48
N LEU A 177 12.97 -0.76 -8.28
CA LEU A 177 14.01 0.21 -7.96
C LEU A 177 15.41 -0.35 -8.18
N TRP A 178 15.67 -1.56 -7.67
CA TRP A 178 16.95 -2.22 -7.88
C TRP A 178 17.23 -2.45 -9.37
N ALA A 179 16.29 -3.08 -10.10
CA ALA A 179 16.45 -3.35 -11.52
C ALA A 179 16.65 -2.06 -12.34
N TYR A 180 15.87 -1.03 -12.05
CA TYR A 180 15.99 0.28 -12.68
C TYR A 180 17.37 0.90 -12.45
N SER A 181 17.88 0.82 -11.21
CA SER A 181 19.18 1.38 -10.83
C SER A 181 20.37 0.74 -11.54
N GLN A 182 20.24 -0.51 -12.02
CA GLN A 182 21.31 -1.18 -12.77
C GLN A 182 21.43 -0.64 -14.21
N ILE A 183 20.39 0.03 -14.72
CA ILE A 183 20.30 0.49 -16.12
C ILE A 183 20.40 2.01 -16.17
N LEU A 184 19.73 2.68 -15.25
CA LEU A 184 19.58 4.14 -15.24
C LEU A 184 19.89 4.70 -13.86
N VAL A 185 20.57 5.84 -13.82
CA VAL A 185 20.80 6.60 -12.58
C VAL A 185 19.78 7.72 -12.50
N SER A 186 19.10 7.83 -11.35
CA SER A 186 18.19 8.94 -11.05
C SER A 186 18.81 9.81 -9.95
N PRO A 187 19.53 10.88 -10.29
CA PRO A 187 20.36 11.64 -9.35
C PRO A 187 19.57 12.23 -8.17
N ASN A 188 18.27 12.45 -8.33
CA ASN A 188 17.39 12.92 -7.27
C ASN A 188 16.94 11.82 -6.29
N VAL A 189 17.24 10.55 -6.60
CA VAL A 189 16.86 9.38 -5.81
C VAL A 189 18.08 8.60 -5.35
N TYR A 190 19.01 8.32 -6.27
CA TYR A 190 20.28 7.63 -6.01
C TYR A 190 21.33 8.01 -7.06
N ASN A 191 22.61 8.07 -6.63
CA ASN A 191 23.73 8.48 -7.46
C ASN A 191 24.59 7.32 -8.00
N ALA A 192 24.27 6.10 -7.60
CA ALA A 192 24.95 4.87 -8.03
C ALA A 192 23.97 3.69 -8.05
N PRO A 193 24.27 2.60 -8.78
CA PRO A 193 23.45 1.39 -8.75
C PRO A 193 23.22 0.89 -7.33
N LEU A 194 21.97 0.57 -7.00
CA LEU A 194 21.60 0.06 -5.68
C LEU A 194 22.13 -1.35 -5.48
N GLN A 195 22.65 -1.63 -4.29
CA GLN A 195 23.04 -2.98 -3.91
C GLN A 195 21.81 -3.85 -3.63
N LEU A 196 21.89 -5.13 -3.92
CA LEU A 196 20.80 -6.08 -3.68
C LEU A 196 20.35 -6.12 -2.20
N SER A 197 21.28 -5.92 -1.28
CA SER A 197 21.06 -5.88 0.17
C SER A 197 20.11 -4.76 0.64
N ILE A 198 19.87 -3.72 -0.18
CA ILE A 198 18.93 -2.65 0.18
C ILE A 198 17.46 -3.05 -0.02
N MET A 199 17.18 -4.06 -0.85
CA MET A 199 15.80 -4.46 -1.18
C MET A 199 14.97 -4.84 0.05
N PRO A 200 15.45 -5.70 0.98
CA PRO A 200 14.70 -6.01 2.20
C PRO A 200 14.46 -4.79 3.08
N ILE A 201 15.40 -3.85 3.09
CA ILE A 201 15.25 -2.61 3.89
C ILE A 201 14.11 -1.75 3.32
N ILE A 202 14.10 -1.54 2.01
CA ILE A 202 13.03 -0.79 1.33
C ILE A 202 11.69 -1.49 1.52
N PHE A 203 11.64 -2.83 1.41
CA PHE A 203 10.43 -3.60 1.65
C PHE A 203 9.87 -3.35 3.05
N VAL A 204 10.69 -3.54 4.10
CA VAL A 204 10.25 -3.35 5.48
C VAL A 204 9.90 -1.90 5.76
N TRP A 205 10.68 -0.95 5.23
CA TRP A 205 10.39 0.48 5.35
C TRP A 205 9.00 0.79 4.80
N THR A 206 8.72 0.42 3.56
CA THR A 206 7.44 0.67 2.91
C THR A 206 6.29 0.02 3.68
N PHE A 207 6.40 -1.27 3.96
CA PHE A 207 5.35 -2.02 4.64
C PHE A 207 5.09 -1.49 6.06
N ALA A 208 6.14 -1.31 6.86
CA ALA A 208 6.02 -0.92 8.27
C ALA A 208 5.56 0.53 8.44
N THR A 209 5.86 1.42 7.50
CA THR A 209 5.44 2.82 7.57
C THR A 209 4.06 3.08 6.98
N GLU A 210 3.54 2.19 6.13
CA GLU A 210 2.24 2.37 5.47
C GLU A 210 1.11 1.62 6.16
N ILE A 211 1.34 0.35 6.55
CA ILE A 211 0.28 -0.51 7.06
C ILE A 211 -0.41 0.03 8.33
N PRO A 212 0.27 0.67 9.31
CA PRO A 212 -0.39 1.21 10.48
C PRO A 212 -1.44 2.27 10.14
N PHE A 213 -1.13 3.17 9.22
CA PHE A 213 -2.07 4.23 8.83
C PHE A 213 -3.34 3.66 8.20
N ILE A 214 -3.20 2.68 7.32
CA ILE A 214 -4.34 2.02 6.69
C ILE A 214 -5.20 1.32 7.73
N LEU A 215 -4.60 0.55 8.64
CA LEU A 215 -5.33 -0.26 9.60
C LEU A 215 -5.97 0.57 10.73
N PHE A 216 -5.33 1.65 11.18
CA PHE A 216 -5.86 2.47 12.26
C PHE A 216 -6.80 3.58 11.77
N LEU A 217 -6.48 4.25 10.67
CA LEU A 217 -7.27 5.36 10.16
C LEU A 217 -8.36 4.92 9.17
N GLY A 218 -8.12 3.86 8.41
CA GLY A 218 -9.07 3.39 7.40
C GLY A 218 -10.45 3.04 7.97
N PRO A 219 -10.56 2.14 8.98
CA PRO A 219 -11.85 1.75 9.52
C PRO A 219 -12.72 2.90 10.04
N PRO A 220 -12.22 3.83 10.87
CA PRO A 220 -13.04 4.95 11.33
C PRO A 220 -13.48 5.87 10.19
N ILE A 221 -12.62 6.12 9.19
CA ILE A 221 -12.97 6.94 8.03
C ILE A 221 -14.05 6.25 7.19
N ILE A 222 -13.88 4.98 6.86
CA ILE A 222 -14.87 4.20 6.11
C ILE A 222 -16.22 4.17 6.85
N LYS A 223 -16.20 3.96 8.17
CA LYS A 223 -17.41 3.97 9.00
C LYS A 223 -18.11 5.32 8.97
N ALA A 224 -17.35 6.42 9.05
CA ALA A 224 -17.88 7.78 8.95
C ALA A 224 -18.52 8.02 7.57
N CYS A 225 -17.86 7.60 6.48
CA CYS A 225 -18.39 7.69 5.13
C CYS A 225 -19.71 6.91 4.97
N TYR A 226 -19.80 5.69 5.48
CA TYR A 226 -21.05 4.91 5.43
C TYR A 226 -22.17 5.51 6.29
N LYS A 227 -21.84 6.25 7.35
CA LYS A 227 -22.81 6.98 8.14
C LYS A 227 -23.33 8.20 7.39
N ALA A 228 -22.43 8.94 6.74
CA ALA A 228 -22.78 10.12 5.96
C ALA A 228 -23.52 9.78 4.65
N PHE A 229 -23.13 8.68 4.01
CA PHE A 229 -23.65 8.23 2.71
C PHE A 229 -24.10 6.76 2.76
N PRO A 230 -25.30 6.47 3.31
CA PRO A 230 -25.78 5.09 3.48
C PRO A 230 -25.95 4.31 2.16
N SER A 231 -26.12 4.99 1.03
CA SER A 231 -26.18 4.39 -0.32
C SER A 231 -24.95 3.58 -0.68
N LEU A 232 -23.76 4.03 -0.31
CA LEU A 232 -22.50 3.32 -0.57
C LEU A 232 -22.46 1.93 0.08
N LYS A 233 -23.12 1.78 1.22
CA LYS A 233 -23.20 0.48 1.90
C LYS A 233 -24.17 -0.49 1.20
N LYS A 234 -25.19 0.01 0.54
CA LYS A 234 -26.16 -0.80 -0.23
C LYS A 234 -25.53 -1.30 -1.52
N GLU A 235 -24.87 -0.46 -2.29
CA GLU A 235 -24.18 -0.85 -3.53
C GLU A 235 -23.16 -1.97 -3.28
N LYS A 236 -22.36 -1.86 -2.22
CA LYS A 236 -21.42 -2.92 -1.83
C LYS A 236 -22.10 -4.26 -1.52
N LYS A 237 -23.32 -4.26 -0.97
CA LYS A 237 -24.08 -5.50 -0.67
C LYS A 237 -24.69 -6.13 -1.92
N GLU A 238 -25.06 -5.33 -2.90
CA GLU A 238 -25.63 -5.80 -4.16
C GLU A 238 -24.55 -6.40 -5.07
N GLU A 239 -23.41 -5.77 -5.18
CA GLU A 239 -22.25 -6.32 -5.90
C GLU A 239 -21.82 -7.70 -5.34
N LYS A 240 -21.80 -7.86 -4.01
CA LYS A 240 -21.49 -9.15 -3.36
C LYS A 240 -22.50 -10.29 -3.62
N LYS A 241 -23.68 -9.98 -4.13
CA LYS A 241 -24.69 -11.01 -4.45
C LYS A 241 -24.63 -11.48 -5.91
N ILE A 242 -23.87 -10.76 -6.73
CA ILE A 242 -23.75 -11.03 -8.18
C ILE A 242 -22.49 -11.85 -8.49
N ASP A 243 -21.47 -11.77 -7.61
CA ASP A 243 -20.25 -12.60 -7.64
C ASP A 243 -20.41 -13.88 -6.82
#